data_29da8ce99c6cc1aa44658fdac67cc0b8
#
_entry.id   29da8ce99c6cc1aa44658fdac67cc0b8
#
_cell.length_a   1.000
_cell.length_b   1.000
_cell.length_c   1.000
_cell.angle_alpha   90.00
_cell.angle_beta   90.00
_cell.angle_gamma   90.00
#
_symmetry.space_group_name_H-M   'P 1'
#
loop_
_entity.id
_entity.type
_entity.pdbx_description
1 polymer ?
#
loop_
_entity_poly.entity_id
_entity_poly.type
_entity_poly.pdbx_seq_one_letter_code
_entity_poly.pdbx_strand_id
1 'polypeptide(L)'
;VMLAGKLDSVPFPFIGTNVPEGHQGQSVEGMSHGCVLSKLKTGFHTRGIAWSFNADHQPIGGKFDSREDALVTGCVLASYITFDLSPELAQTKVADDAAAWCAAHVPVALMATVKARVAEVGASLDDTRGRPQGTPLHLNEADFSKLLAYVWPSLQKMKARDDKYAAARAKLFTTDAGRAYLRELSIDELPGLTTPETTAIMLALCEALGMKIHFVAPAFGFQKNMPYPDNVALRGLIEKQWAVCKDFGASIGFHSGSGKSAENYQVMGEVTGGRLEIKTSGRYTYEMGRALFASKNPADQALWRDWYKFTVELAILGAYSADATEQKMARVFVTDALSKCGRGVDVFSSPTVTRSAIESLAPSPEHMFWFEYNFLHVLAAGGRAEKAALGDHTPAGYRQRARFYAISDEGRLNFAKNIATYLVFLAQNTGLAPAAVCETARAKLAGYQTLAALLAGIAR
;
A
#
# COMPACT_ATOMS: atom_id res chain seq x y z
N VAL A 1 -11.62 -8.37 -9.23
CA VAL A 1 -12.31 -8.20 -9.35
C VAL A 1 -13.57 -8.48 -9.87
N MET A 2 -14.22 -9.16 -10.42
CA MET A 2 -15.13 -9.16 -10.87
C MET A 2 -16.01 -10.15 -11.08
N LEU A 3 -16.31 -10.60 -10.04
CA LEU A 3 -17.57 -11.27 -9.79
C LEU A 3 -18.64 -10.27 -9.34
N ALA A 4 -18.44 -9.01 -9.65
CA ALA A 4 -19.21 -7.95 -9.07
C ALA A 4 -20.72 -8.14 -9.15
N GLY A 5 -21.23 -8.57 -10.24
CA GLY A 5 -22.67 -8.83 -10.36
C GLY A 5 -23.16 -10.08 -9.62
N LYS A 6 -22.25 -10.80 -8.97
CA LYS A 6 -22.55 -12.04 -8.22
C LYS A 6 -22.02 -12.01 -6.79
N LEU A 7 -21.44 -10.92 -6.33
CA LEU A 7 -20.98 -10.80 -4.96
C LEU A 7 -22.10 -11.02 -3.95
N ASP A 8 -23.32 -10.63 -4.29
CA ASP A 8 -24.50 -10.84 -3.44
C ASP A 8 -24.87 -12.32 -3.31
N SER A 9 -24.42 -13.17 -4.24
CA SER A 9 -24.72 -14.60 -4.27
C SER A 9 -23.56 -15.48 -3.82
N VAL A 10 -22.39 -14.91 -3.59
CA VAL A 10 -21.21 -15.64 -3.11
C VAL A 10 -21.13 -15.47 -1.60
N PRO A 11 -21.18 -16.55 -0.81
CA PRO A 11 -21.07 -16.47 0.64
C PRO A 11 -19.62 -16.21 1.05
N PHE A 12 -19.15 -14.98 0.88
CA PHE A 12 -17.91 -14.56 1.49
C PHE A 12 -18.16 -14.32 2.99
N PRO A 13 -17.25 -14.75 3.87
CA PRO A 13 -17.45 -14.66 5.32
C PRO A 13 -17.68 -13.27 5.83
N PHE A 14 -17.71 -12.22 5.20
CA PHE A 14 -17.91 -10.87 5.72
C PHE A 14 -18.77 -9.98 4.81
N ILE A 15 -19.42 -10.55 3.80
CA ILE A 15 -20.40 -9.82 3.01
C ILE A 15 -21.57 -9.43 3.92
N GLY A 16 -21.92 -8.15 3.91
CA GLY A 16 -23.02 -7.62 4.72
C GLY A 16 -22.69 -7.35 6.18
N THR A 17 -21.47 -7.66 6.63
CA THR A 17 -20.96 -7.22 7.94
C THR A 17 -20.03 -6.03 7.77
N ASN A 18 -20.00 -5.18 8.78
CA ASN A 18 -19.04 -4.08 8.81
C ASN A 18 -17.65 -4.67 9.02
N VAL A 19 -16.84 -4.75 7.97
CA VAL A 19 -15.47 -5.20 8.06
C VAL A 19 -14.59 -3.94 8.11
N PRO A 20 -14.16 -3.55 9.31
CA PRO A 20 -13.49 -2.25 9.51
C PRO A 20 -12.09 -2.21 8.91
N GLU A 21 -11.51 -3.35 8.59
CA GLU A 21 -10.16 -3.43 8.06
C GLU A 21 -10.19 -4.07 6.69
N GLY A 22 -9.98 -3.28 5.74
CA GLY A 22 -9.78 -3.64 4.35
C GLY A 22 -9.36 -2.39 3.62
N HIS A 23 -8.51 -2.54 2.64
CA HIS A 23 -8.07 -1.40 1.86
C HIS A 23 -9.21 -0.94 0.96
N GLN A 24 -9.49 0.37 0.96
CA GLN A 24 -10.54 0.97 0.14
C GLN A 24 -11.94 0.31 0.32
N GLY A 25 -12.27 -0.03 1.55
CA GLY A 25 -13.56 -0.62 1.90
C GLY A 25 -13.74 -2.07 1.49
N GLN A 26 -12.68 -2.78 1.09
CA GLN A 26 -12.72 -4.21 0.80
C GLN A 26 -12.10 -5.01 1.94
N SER A 27 -12.67 -6.17 2.24
CA SER A 27 -12.03 -7.10 3.16
C SER A 27 -10.78 -7.71 2.54
N VAL A 28 -9.82 -8.08 3.36
CA VAL A 28 -8.61 -8.78 2.91
C VAL A 28 -8.97 -10.12 2.24
N GLU A 29 -9.95 -10.82 2.78
CA GLU A 29 -10.50 -12.06 2.22
C GLU A 29 -11.09 -11.83 0.83
N GLY A 30 -11.88 -10.78 0.66
CA GLY A 30 -12.47 -10.41 -0.62
C GLY A 30 -11.42 -10.06 -1.68
N MET A 31 -10.36 -9.35 -1.28
CA MET A 31 -9.22 -9.07 -2.16
C MET A 31 -8.49 -10.35 -2.54
N SER A 32 -8.21 -11.25 -1.61
CA SER A 32 -7.53 -12.52 -1.85
C SER A 32 -8.28 -13.38 -2.88
N HIS A 33 -9.56 -13.59 -2.65
CA HIS A 33 -10.41 -14.36 -3.57
C HIS A 33 -10.52 -13.69 -4.94
N GLY A 34 -10.69 -12.38 -4.98
CA GLY A 34 -10.78 -11.60 -6.21
C GLY A 34 -9.50 -11.72 -7.05
N CYS A 35 -8.33 -11.67 -6.45
CA CYS A 35 -7.06 -11.81 -7.14
C CYS A 35 -6.85 -13.22 -7.70
N VAL A 36 -7.17 -14.27 -6.95
CA VAL A 36 -7.08 -15.66 -7.43
C VAL A 36 -8.01 -15.90 -8.61
N LEU A 37 -9.27 -15.47 -8.49
CA LEU A 37 -10.26 -15.62 -9.56
C LEU A 37 -9.88 -14.81 -10.81
N SER A 38 -9.35 -13.62 -10.64
CA SER A 38 -8.86 -12.80 -11.75
C SER A 38 -7.70 -13.48 -12.49
N LYS A 39 -6.75 -14.08 -11.76
CA LYS A 39 -5.65 -14.85 -12.33
C LYS A 39 -6.17 -16.05 -13.14
N LEU A 40 -7.09 -16.82 -12.58
CA LEU A 40 -7.68 -17.98 -13.27
C LEU A 40 -8.40 -17.54 -14.54
N LYS A 41 -9.20 -16.47 -14.45
CA LYS A 41 -9.95 -15.93 -15.59
C LYS A 41 -9.05 -15.41 -16.72
N THR A 42 -7.92 -14.78 -16.38
CA THR A 42 -6.97 -14.25 -17.36
C THR A 42 -5.96 -15.27 -17.85
N GLY A 43 -5.97 -16.49 -17.33
CA GLY A 43 -5.11 -17.59 -17.77
C GLY A 43 -3.63 -17.38 -17.46
N PHE A 44 -3.27 -16.67 -16.42
CA PHE A 44 -1.87 -16.45 -16.05
C PHE A 44 -1.11 -17.75 -15.83
N HIS A 45 -1.75 -18.73 -15.17
CA HIS A 45 -1.16 -20.04 -14.90
C HIS A 45 -0.89 -20.84 -16.16
N THR A 46 -1.78 -20.81 -17.15
CA THR A 46 -1.61 -21.52 -18.43
C THR A 46 -0.58 -20.87 -19.34
N ARG A 47 -0.27 -19.61 -19.10
CA ARG A 47 0.74 -18.84 -19.85
C ARG A 47 2.11 -18.85 -19.19
N GLY A 48 2.26 -19.51 -18.04
CA GLY A 48 3.51 -19.53 -17.29
C GLY A 48 3.92 -18.14 -16.76
N ILE A 49 2.99 -17.19 -16.63
CA ILE A 49 3.28 -15.86 -16.07
C ILE A 49 3.45 -16.00 -14.56
N ALA A 50 4.64 -15.72 -14.08
CA ALA A 50 4.91 -15.66 -12.65
C ALA A 50 4.10 -14.52 -12.00
N TRP A 51 3.51 -14.80 -10.86
CA TRP A 51 2.79 -13.81 -10.08
C TRP A 51 2.78 -14.21 -8.60
N SER A 52 2.71 -13.21 -7.75
CA SER A 52 2.35 -13.38 -6.35
C SER A 52 1.16 -12.49 -6.03
N PHE A 53 0.48 -12.81 -4.96
CA PHE A 53 -0.63 -12.01 -4.47
C PHE A 53 -0.33 -11.61 -3.02
N ASN A 54 -0.19 -10.31 -2.80
CA ASN A 54 -0.04 -9.73 -1.48
C ASN A 54 -1.41 -9.58 -0.82
N ALA A 55 -1.56 -10.10 0.40
CA ALA A 55 -2.79 -9.97 1.19
C ALA A 55 -3.01 -8.54 1.75
N ASP A 56 -2.10 -7.59 1.39
CA ASP A 56 -2.06 -6.26 1.99
C ASP A 56 -1.71 -6.30 3.48
N HIS A 57 -1.85 -5.22 4.21
CA HIS A 57 -1.48 -5.16 5.62
C HIS A 57 -2.25 -6.16 6.45
N GLN A 58 -1.48 -6.99 7.17
CA GLN A 58 -1.98 -7.86 8.23
C GLN A 58 -1.58 -7.25 9.56
N PRO A 59 -2.39 -6.35 10.11
CA PRO A 59 -2.03 -5.59 11.31
C PRO A 59 -1.89 -6.50 12.52
N ILE A 60 -0.87 -6.24 13.32
CA ILE A 60 -0.52 -6.99 14.53
C ILE A 60 -0.60 -6.04 15.71
N GLY A 61 -1.25 -6.51 16.78
CA GLY A 61 -1.38 -5.77 18.02
C GLY A 61 -2.69 -5.02 18.22
N GLY A 62 -2.93 -4.61 19.44
CA GLY A 62 -4.09 -3.85 19.84
C GLY A 62 -5.42 -4.52 19.50
N LYS A 63 -6.34 -3.79 18.89
CA LYS A 63 -7.67 -4.30 18.49
C LYS A 63 -7.63 -5.43 17.48
N PHE A 64 -6.52 -5.62 16.78
CA PHE A 64 -6.39 -6.61 15.71
C PHE A 64 -6.10 -8.03 16.25
N ASP A 65 -5.61 -8.15 17.47
CA ASP A 65 -5.30 -9.46 18.07
C ASP A 65 -6.55 -10.35 18.19
N SER A 66 -7.72 -9.77 18.48
CA SER A 66 -8.98 -10.52 18.56
C SER A 66 -9.49 -11.04 17.21
N ARG A 67 -8.92 -10.59 16.08
CA ARG A 67 -9.31 -10.98 14.73
C ARG A 67 -8.27 -11.83 14.02
N GLU A 68 -7.23 -12.20 14.71
CA GLU A 68 -6.09 -12.91 14.13
C GLU A 68 -6.49 -14.16 13.34
N ASP A 69 -7.32 -15.02 13.91
CA ASP A 69 -7.73 -16.27 13.27
C ASP A 69 -8.59 -16.03 12.01
N ALA A 70 -9.42 -14.99 12.02
CA ALA A 70 -10.18 -14.59 10.83
C ALA A 70 -9.27 -14.06 9.71
N LEU A 71 -8.27 -13.23 10.06
CA LEU A 71 -7.29 -12.72 9.10
C LEU A 71 -6.46 -13.86 8.50
N VAL A 72 -5.97 -14.80 9.30
CA VAL A 72 -5.22 -15.96 8.81
C VAL A 72 -6.06 -16.80 7.87
N THR A 73 -7.31 -17.09 8.23
CA THR A 73 -8.22 -17.90 7.40
C THR A 73 -8.53 -17.19 6.08
N GLY A 74 -8.85 -15.90 6.11
CA GLY A 74 -9.22 -15.15 4.93
C GLY A 74 -8.06 -14.94 3.94
N CYS A 75 -6.83 -14.90 4.45
CA CYS A 75 -5.64 -14.66 3.64
C CYS A 75 -4.86 -15.91 3.28
N VAL A 76 -5.34 -17.09 3.63
CA VAL A 76 -4.62 -18.36 3.41
C VAL A 76 -4.23 -18.62 1.93
N LEU A 77 -4.97 -18.07 0.99
CA LEU A 77 -4.66 -18.16 -0.45
C LEU A 77 -3.57 -17.18 -0.91
N ALA A 78 -3.27 -16.16 -0.11
CA ALA A 78 -2.24 -15.20 -0.47
C ALA A 78 -0.86 -15.86 -0.44
N SER A 79 -0.06 -15.62 -1.48
CA SER A 79 1.32 -16.09 -1.58
C SER A 79 2.35 -15.06 -1.12
N TYR A 80 1.89 -13.94 -0.58
CA TYR A 80 2.69 -12.84 -0.07
C TYR A 80 1.91 -12.18 1.08
N ILE A 81 2.50 -12.14 2.24
CA ILE A 81 1.89 -11.61 3.47
C ILE A 81 2.69 -10.41 3.97
N THR A 82 2.03 -9.28 4.10
CA THR A 82 2.59 -8.07 4.70
C THR A 82 2.23 -8.06 6.19
N PHE A 83 3.18 -8.35 7.05
CA PHE A 83 3.03 -8.23 8.50
C PHE A 83 3.23 -6.77 8.90
N ASP A 84 2.15 -6.09 9.27
CA ASP A 84 2.20 -4.70 9.71
C ASP A 84 2.33 -4.64 11.24
N LEU A 85 3.50 -4.22 11.70
CA LEU A 85 3.82 -4.15 13.12
C LEU A 85 3.51 -2.78 13.74
N SER A 86 3.15 -1.79 12.94
CA SER A 86 2.93 -0.42 13.40
C SER A 86 1.92 -0.32 14.55
N PRO A 87 0.78 -1.06 14.57
CA PRO A 87 -0.17 -0.97 15.67
C PRO A 87 0.39 -1.42 17.03
N GLU A 88 1.24 -2.45 17.05
CA GLU A 88 1.87 -2.92 18.29
C GLU A 88 3.01 -1.98 18.70
N LEU A 89 3.85 -1.60 17.76
CA LEU A 89 4.98 -0.69 18.01
C LEU A 89 4.50 0.67 18.56
N ALA A 90 3.39 1.19 18.04
CA ALA A 90 2.81 2.45 18.52
C ALA A 90 2.34 2.40 19.98
N GLN A 91 2.05 1.21 20.50
CA GLN A 91 1.60 1.00 21.89
C GLN A 91 2.75 0.58 22.82
N THR A 92 3.88 0.13 22.26
CA THR A 92 4.99 -0.39 23.03
C THR A 92 5.69 0.73 23.79
N LYS A 93 5.71 0.60 25.10
CA LYS A 93 6.44 1.50 26.00
C LYS A 93 7.74 0.82 26.45
N VAL A 94 8.84 1.45 26.13
CA VAL A 94 10.16 0.98 26.55
C VAL A 94 10.33 1.31 28.03
N ALA A 95 10.72 0.32 28.83
CA ALA A 95 11.02 0.51 30.24
C ALA A 95 12.25 1.40 30.44
N ASP A 96 12.31 2.12 31.55
CA ASP A 96 13.44 3.00 31.87
C ASP A 96 14.76 2.19 31.94
N ASP A 97 14.74 1.02 32.55
CA ASP A 97 15.83 0.05 32.47
C ASP A 97 15.52 -1.01 31.41
N ALA A 98 15.80 -0.67 30.16
CA ALA A 98 15.59 -1.56 29.03
C ALA A 98 16.47 -2.81 29.08
N ALA A 99 17.66 -2.73 29.68
CA ALA A 99 18.57 -3.86 29.81
C ALA A 99 18.03 -4.91 30.78
N ALA A 100 17.57 -4.49 31.95
CA ALA A 100 16.91 -5.38 32.91
C ALA A 100 15.61 -5.97 32.34
N TRP A 101 14.84 -5.17 31.61
CA TRP A 101 13.63 -5.65 30.93
C TRP A 101 13.95 -6.71 29.89
N CYS A 102 14.94 -6.49 29.03
CA CYS A 102 15.39 -7.48 28.05
C CYS A 102 15.87 -8.78 28.70
N ALA A 103 16.65 -8.68 29.78
CA ALA A 103 17.13 -9.84 30.53
C ALA A 103 15.98 -10.70 31.13
N ALA A 104 14.87 -10.07 31.46
CA ALA A 104 13.69 -10.75 32.01
C ALA A 104 12.74 -11.34 30.93
N HIS A 105 12.70 -10.74 29.73
CA HIS A 105 11.65 -11.05 28.73
C HIS A 105 12.18 -11.66 27.42
N VAL A 106 13.47 -11.48 27.11
CA VAL A 106 14.08 -12.00 25.89
C VAL A 106 14.99 -13.20 26.22
N PRO A 107 14.84 -14.35 25.56
CA PRO A 107 15.73 -15.47 25.81
C PRO A 107 17.20 -15.08 25.60
N VAL A 108 18.07 -15.41 26.55
CA VAL A 108 19.48 -15.00 26.57
C VAL A 108 20.21 -15.44 25.29
N ALA A 109 19.98 -16.67 24.84
CA ALA A 109 20.59 -17.17 23.60
C ALA A 109 20.14 -16.40 22.36
N LEU A 110 18.86 -16.04 22.29
CA LEU A 110 18.29 -15.25 21.20
C LEU A 110 18.91 -13.84 21.18
N MET A 111 18.99 -13.18 22.33
CA MET A 111 19.60 -11.86 22.46
C MET A 111 21.06 -11.86 22.02
N ALA A 112 21.83 -12.88 22.43
CA ALA A 112 23.22 -13.05 22.00
C ALA A 112 23.34 -13.25 20.49
N THR A 113 22.49 -14.07 19.88
CA THR A 113 22.46 -14.31 18.43
C THR A 113 22.15 -13.03 17.68
N VAL A 114 21.11 -12.30 18.09
CA VAL A 114 20.71 -11.03 17.45
C VAL A 114 21.82 -9.99 17.55
N LYS A 115 22.46 -9.87 18.73
CA LYS A 115 23.54 -8.93 18.94
C LYS A 115 24.75 -9.25 18.05
N ALA A 116 25.14 -10.51 17.96
CA ALA A 116 26.23 -10.95 17.08
C ALA A 116 25.91 -10.64 15.61
N ARG A 117 24.70 -10.95 15.17
CA ARG A 117 24.28 -10.71 13.78
C ARG A 117 24.23 -9.23 13.42
N VAL A 118 23.74 -8.38 14.31
CA VAL A 118 23.74 -6.91 14.12
C VAL A 118 25.18 -6.37 14.05
N ALA A 119 26.09 -6.89 14.86
CA ALA A 119 27.52 -6.51 14.81
C ALA A 119 28.17 -6.92 13.47
N GLU A 120 27.85 -8.10 12.93
CA GLU A 120 28.31 -8.53 11.61
C GLU A 120 27.83 -7.59 10.50
N VAL A 121 26.56 -7.20 10.52
CA VAL A 121 26.00 -6.21 9.58
C VAL A 121 26.74 -4.88 9.72
N GLY A 122 26.98 -4.40 10.92
CA GLY A 122 27.76 -3.20 11.18
C GLY A 122 29.16 -3.26 10.57
N ALA A 123 29.87 -4.34 10.79
CA ALA A 123 31.21 -4.56 10.21
C ALA A 123 31.20 -4.64 8.66
N SER A 124 30.15 -5.25 8.09
CA SER A 124 29.94 -5.28 6.62
C SER A 124 29.70 -3.88 6.05
N LEU A 125 29.01 -3.01 6.78
CA LEU A 125 28.74 -1.63 6.37
C LEU A 125 29.97 -0.71 6.52
N ASP A 126 30.86 -1.02 7.44
CA ASP A 126 32.12 -0.29 7.65
C ASP A 126 33.18 -0.60 6.58
N ASP A 127 33.06 -1.75 5.87
CA ASP A 127 33.94 -2.06 4.73
C ASP A 127 33.62 -1.19 3.51
N THR A 128 34.22 0.00 3.51
CA THR A 128 33.99 1.07 2.53
C THR A 128 34.59 0.81 1.14
N ARG A 129 35.20 -0.37 0.89
CA ARG A 129 35.77 -0.67 -0.41
C ARG A 129 34.72 -0.67 -1.52
N GLY A 130 34.63 0.46 -2.21
CA GLY A 130 33.73 0.68 -3.34
C GLY A 130 32.33 1.22 -3.02
N ARG A 131 32.10 1.76 -1.82
CA ARG A 131 30.85 2.44 -1.44
C ARG A 131 31.09 3.91 -1.11
N PRO A 132 30.21 4.84 -1.56
CA PRO A 132 30.26 6.20 -1.03
C PRO A 132 29.84 6.14 0.43
N GLN A 133 30.68 6.65 1.31
CA GLN A 133 30.54 6.82 2.76
C GLN A 133 29.56 5.87 3.44
N GLY A 134 30.08 4.76 3.95
CA GLY A 134 29.29 3.80 4.73
C GLY A 134 28.51 4.49 5.83
N THR A 135 27.28 4.09 6.02
CA THR A 135 26.54 4.47 7.22
C THR A 135 26.96 3.49 8.30
N PRO A 136 27.74 3.92 9.29
CA PRO A 136 28.13 3.01 10.36
C PRO A 136 26.89 2.62 11.15
N LEU A 137 26.68 1.33 11.31
CA LEU A 137 25.66 0.78 12.19
C LEU A 137 26.31 0.53 13.55
N HIS A 138 26.40 1.56 14.39
CA HIS A 138 27.01 1.46 15.71
C HIS A 138 25.96 1.53 16.81
N LEU A 139 25.62 0.39 17.38
CA LEU A 139 24.76 0.28 18.55
C LEU A 139 25.61 0.01 19.81
N ASN A 140 25.61 0.94 20.75
CA ASN A 140 26.07 0.63 22.09
C ASN A 140 25.06 -0.24 22.84
N GLU A 141 25.45 -0.78 23.99
CA GLU A 141 24.60 -1.69 24.78
C GLU A 141 23.26 -1.09 25.18
N ALA A 142 23.24 0.18 25.54
CA ALA A 142 22.03 0.85 25.98
C ALA A 142 21.05 1.05 24.83
N ASP A 143 21.53 1.48 23.67
CA ASP A 143 20.70 1.67 22.48
C ASP A 143 20.22 0.33 21.92
N PHE A 144 21.08 -0.71 21.91
CA PHE A 144 20.68 -2.06 21.56
C PHE A 144 19.53 -2.55 22.45
N SER A 145 19.67 -2.43 23.77
CA SER A 145 18.65 -2.88 24.73
C SER A 145 17.33 -2.10 24.56
N LYS A 146 17.40 -0.80 24.34
CA LYS A 146 16.21 0.03 24.10
C LYS A 146 15.47 -0.38 22.83
N LEU A 147 16.17 -0.56 21.71
CA LEU A 147 15.57 -0.96 20.47
C LEU A 147 15.04 -2.39 20.54
N LEU A 148 15.77 -3.32 21.18
CA LEU A 148 15.32 -4.67 21.38
C LEU A 148 14.03 -4.72 22.24
N ALA A 149 13.98 -3.99 23.33
CA ALA A 149 12.79 -3.87 24.18
C ALA A 149 11.59 -3.27 23.42
N TYR A 150 11.87 -2.32 22.50
CA TYR A 150 10.84 -1.69 21.68
C TYR A 150 10.24 -2.66 20.65
N VAL A 151 11.06 -3.44 19.95
CA VAL A 151 10.58 -4.26 18.82
C VAL A 151 10.17 -5.68 19.23
N TRP A 152 10.68 -6.20 20.35
CA TRP A 152 10.48 -7.60 20.74
C TRP A 152 9.01 -8.02 20.87
N PRO A 153 8.11 -7.24 21.53
CA PRO A 153 6.70 -7.63 21.66
C PRO A 153 6.01 -7.83 20.29
N SER A 154 6.29 -6.94 19.34
CA SER A 154 5.71 -7.03 18.01
C SER A 154 6.25 -8.22 17.23
N LEU A 155 7.53 -8.54 17.36
CA LEU A 155 8.15 -9.67 16.68
C LEU A 155 7.69 -11.02 17.26
N GLN A 156 7.42 -11.11 18.57
CA GLN A 156 6.81 -12.29 19.17
C GLN A 156 5.41 -12.57 18.58
N LYS A 157 4.59 -11.53 18.49
CA LYS A 157 3.25 -11.64 17.90
C LYS A 157 3.32 -11.98 16.40
N MET A 158 4.26 -11.37 15.67
CA MET A 158 4.49 -11.70 14.27
C MET A 158 4.86 -13.17 14.10
N LYS A 159 5.77 -13.70 14.95
CA LYS A 159 6.15 -15.10 14.89
C LYS A 159 4.95 -16.02 15.13
N ALA A 160 4.14 -15.74 16.14
CA ALA A 160 2.94 -16.52 16.42
C ALA A 160 1.96 -16.49 15.23
N ARG A 161 1.78 -15.31 14.59
CA ARG A 161 0.94 -15.15 13.40
C ARG A 161 1.50 -15.94 12.22
N ASP A 162 2.81 -15.86 11.98
CA ASP A 162 3.50 -16.59 10.90
C ASP A 162 3.34 -18.10 11.06
N ASP A 163 3.46 -18.63 12.28
CA ASP A 163 3.24 -20.05 12.57
C ASP A 163 1.80 -20.50 12.27
N LYS A 164 0.82 -19.67 12.58
CA LYS A 164 -0.59 -19.93 12.22
C LYS A 164 -0.79 -19.98 10.71
N TYR A 165 -0.18 -19.05 9.95
CA TYR A 165 -0.20 -19.08 8.48
C TYR A 165 0.44 -20.34 7.93
N ALA A 166 1.62 -20.67 8.41
CA ALA A 166 2.34 -21.89 7.99
C ALA A 166 1.50 -23.15 8.24
N ALA A 167 0.89 -23.26 9.43
CA ALA A 167 0.03 -24.37 9.78
C ALA A 167 -1.25 -24.44 8.94
N ALA A 168 -1.91 -23.31 8.68
CA ALA A 168 -3.09 -23.24 7.84
C ALA A 168 -2.78 -23.63 6.38
N ARG A 169 -1.67 -23.15 5.83
CA ARG A 169 -1.22 -23.49 4.47
C ARG A 169 -0.80 -24.97 4.37
N ALA A 170 -0.15 -25.52 5.39
CA ALA A 170 0.22 -26.94 5.41
C ALA A 170 -1.00 -27.87 5.37
N LYS A 171 -2.14 -27.45 5.94
CA LYS A 171 -3.42 -28.18 5.85
C LYS A 171 -4.10 -28.05 4.49
N LEU A 172 -3.97 -26.89 3.85
CA LEU A 172 -4.71 -26.58 2.62
C LEU A 172 -3.95 -27.03 1.35
N PHE A 173 -2.64 -26.92 1.33
CA PHE A 173 -1.83 -27.17 0.15
C PHE A 173 -1.01 -28.47 0.27
N THR A 174 -1.01 -29.26 -0.81
CA THR A 174 -0.31 -30.54 -0.87
C THR A 174 1.11 -30.44 -1.39
N THR A 175 1.47 -29.34 -2.05
CA THR A 175 2.81 -29.13 -2.64
C THR A 175 3.61 -28.10 -1.85
N ASP A 176 4.94 -28.20 -1.88
CA ASP A 176 5.82 -27.22 -1.23
C ASP A 176 5.65 -25.82 -1.83
N ALA A 177 5.49 -25.72 -3.15
CA ALA A 177 5.20 -24.45 -3.82
C ALA A 177 3.89 -23.82 -3.35
N GLY A 178 2.86 -24.64 -3.10
CA GLY A 178 1.60 -24.16 -2.54
C GLY A 178 1.72 -23.72 -1.07
N ARG A 179 2.57 -24.38 -0.28
CA ARG A 179 2.81 -24.03 1.12
C ARG A 179 3.66 -22.76 1.28
N ALA A 180 4.57 -22.52 0.33
CA ALA A 180 5.47 -21.38 0.38
C ALA A 180 4.73 -20.04 0.24
N TYR A 181 5.22 -19.01 0.92
CA TYR A 181 4.77 -17.62 0.80
C TYR A 181 5.90 -16.64 1.09
N LEU A 182 5.81 -15.47 0.51
CA LEU A 182 6.71 -14.36 0.75
C LEU A 182 6.26 -13.62 2.03
N ARG A 183 7.23 -13.09 2.77
CA ARG A 183 6.99 -12.29 3.98
C ARG A 183 7.53 -10.89 3.78
N GLU A 184 6.70 -9.92 4.06
CA GLU A 184 7.09 -8.52 4.19
C GLU A 184 6.97 -8.07 5.64
N LEU A 185 7.98 -7.37 6.10
CA LEU A 185 8.01 -6.68 7.37
C LEU A 185 7.64 -5.21 7.12
N SER A 186 6.43 -4.79 7.50
CA SER A 186 5.96 -3.41 7.32
C SER A 186 6.03 -2.64 8.63
N ILE A 187 6.69 -1.48 8.58
CA ILE A 187 6.90 -0.55 9.68
C ILE A 187 6.83 0.91 9.21
N ASP A 188 6.05 1.15 8.15
CA ASP A 188 5.98 2.45 7.47
C ASP A 188 4.94 3.42 8.07
N GLU A 189 4.02 2.92 8.89
CA GLU A 189 2.94 3.73 9.48
C GLU A 189 3.28 4.31 10.88
N LEU A 190 4.56 4.28 11.26
CA LEU A 190 5.01 4.89 12.51
C LEU A 190 5.25 6.40 12.34
N PRO A 191 5.03 7.19 13.41
CA PRO A 191 5.41 8.61 13.39
C PRO A 191 6.93 8.74 13.35
N GLY A 192 7.47 9.19 12.22
CA GLY A 192 8.89 9.39 11.99
C GLY A 192 9.50 8.40 11.00
N LEU A 193 10.78 8.58 10.73
CA LEU A 193 11.52 7.73 9.81
C LEU A 193 12.01 6.47 10.53
N THR A 194 11.99 5.34 9.84
CA THR A 194 12.62 4.12 10.34
C THR A 194 14.14 4.24 10.30
N THR A 195 14.82 3.95 11.39
CA THR A 195 16.28 3.94 11.41
C THR A 195 16.87 2.63 10.91
N PRO A 196 18.07 2.64 10.31
CA PRO A 196 18.77 1.41 9.90
C PRO A 196 19.00 0.42 11.06
N GLU A 197 19.24 0.96 12.26
CA GLU A 197 19.44 0.17 13.47
C GLU A 197 18.17 -0.61 13.86
N THR A 198 17.01 0.04 13.79
CA THR A 198 15.71 -0.61 14.02
C THR A 198 15.51 -1.74 13.02
N THR A 199 15.75 -1.47 11.74
CA THR A 199 15.62 -2.46 10.67
C THR A 199 16.56 -3.64 10.89
N ALA A 200 17.82 -3.40 11.27
CA ALA A 200 18.82 -4.44 11.51
C ALA A 200 18.43 -5.37 12.67
N ILE A 201 17.98 -4.81 13.80
CA ILE A 201 17.54 -5.61 14.95
C ILE A 201 16.31 -6.45 14.59
N MET A 202 15.33 -5.86 13.90
CA MET A 202 14.11 -6.58 13.49
C MET A 202 14.42 -7.72 12.53
N LEU A 203 15.28 -7.51 11.54
CA LEU A 203 15.68 -8.55 10.59
C LEU A 203 16.51 -9.65 11.26
N ALA A 204 17.43 -9.29 12.17
CA ALA A 204 18.20 -10.26 12.94
C ALA A 204 17.32 -11.11 13.85
N LEU A 205 16.28 -10.51 14.46
CA LEU A 205 15.27 -11.26 15.21
C LEU A 205 14.47 -12.21 14.32
N CYS A 206 14.02 -11.75 13.16
CA CYS A 206 13.29 -12.59 12.22
C CYS A 206 14.15 -13.79 11.79
N GLU A 207 15.42 -13.56 11.44
CA GLU A 207 16.38 -14.60 11.05
C GLU A 207 16.57 -15.60 12.19
N ALA A 208 16.83 -15.14 13.42
CA ALA A 208 17.01 -15.98 14.60
C ALA A 208 15.76 -16.78 15.00
N LEU A 209 14.56 -16.27 14.67
CA LEU A 209 13.29 -16.94 14.86
C LEU A 209 12.88 -17.86 13.68
N GLY A 210 13.73 -18.01 12.67
CA GLY A 210 13.48 -18.84 11.50
C GLY A 210 12.50 -18.25 10.49
N MET A 211 12.24 -16.95 10.55
CA MET A 211 11.40 -16.23 9.59
C MET A 211 12.25 -15.54 8.53
N LYS A 212 12.33 -16.10 7.34
CA LYS A 212 12.98 -15.41 6.21
C LYS A 212 12.09 -14.26 5.74
N ILE A 213 12.61 -13.04 5.83
CA ILE A 213 11.97 -11.85 5.31
C ILE A 213 12.41 -11.61 3.87
N HIS A 214 11.48 -11.35 2.98
CA HIS A 214 11.72 -11.12 1.56
C HIS A 214 11.66 -9.64 1.20
N PHE A 215 10.80 -8.88 1.89
CA PHE A 215 10.65 -7.44 1.72
C PHE A 215 10.58 -6.74 3.08
N VAL A 216 11.10 -5.54 3.12
CA VAL A 216 10.97 -4.64 4.28
C VAL A 216 10.41 -3.32 3.78
N ALA A 217 9.35 -2.84 4.40
CA ALA A 217 8.78 -1.52 4.12
C ALA A 217 9.05 -0.56 5.29
N PRO A 218 10.16 0.20 5.25
CA PRO A 218 10.47 1.20 6.24
C PRO A 218 9.74 2.52 5.95
N ALA A 219 9.60 3.35 6.97
CA ALA A 219 9.07 4.70 6.84
C ALA A 219 10.11 5.65 6.20
N PHE A 220 9.84 6.09 4.98
CA PHE A 220 10.63 7.11 4.26
C PHE A 220 10.02 8.53 4.38
N GLY A 221 8.90 8.69 5.08
CA GLY A 221 8.18 9.97 5.14
C GLY A 221 7.42 10.30 3.85
N PHE A 222 7.04 9.30 3.07
CA PHE A 222 6.28 9.49 1.85
C PHE A 222 4.86 9.99 2.15
N GLN A 223 4.44 10.96 1.37
CA GLN A 223 3.04 11.36 1.29
C GLN A 223 2.42 10.68 0.05
N LYS A 224 1.22 10.14 0.20
CA LYS A 224 0.50 9.52 -0.92
C LYS A 224 0.35 10.54 -2.05
N ASN A 225 0.65 10.10 -3.28
CA ASN A 225 0.43 10.86 -4.50
C ASN A 225 1.15 12.21 -4.61
N MET A 226 2.17 12.40 -3.83
CA MET A 226 3.04 13.58 -3.90
C MET A 226 4.48 13.14 -4.20
N PRO A 227 5.17 13.82 -5.11
CA PRO A 227 6.61 13.63 -5.30
C PRO A 227 7.37 13.89 -3.99
N TYR A 228 8.42 13.14 -3.76
CA TYR A 228 9.37 13.45 -2.70
C TYR A 228 10.19 14.68 -3.14
N PRO A 229 10.28 15.72 -2.30
CA PRO A 229 10.75 17.02 -2.77
C PRO A 229 12.25 17.09 -3.06
N ASP A 230 13.06 16.24 -2.40
CA ASP A 230 14.51 16.25 -2.47
C ASP A 230 15.07 14.86 -2.81
N ASN A 231 15.53 14.70 -4.05
CA ASN A 231 16.08 13.44 -4.54
C ASN A 231 17.42 13.07 -3.87
N VAL A 232 18.20 14.05 -3.41
CA VAL A 232 19.47 13.77 -2.73
C VAL A 232 19.20 13.22 -1.33
N ALA A 233 18.28 13.85 -0.60
CA ALA A 233 17.82 13.35 0.70
C ALA A 233 17.16 11.96 0.57
N LEU A 234 16.30 11.76 -0.44
CA LEU A 234 15.66 10.48 -0.73
C LEU A 234 16.71 9.37 -0.96
N ARG A 235 17.70 9.65 -1.82
CA ARG A 235 18.80 8.72 -2.10
C ARG A 235 19.51 8.29 -0.82
N GLY A 236 19.90 9.25 0.00
CA GLY A 236 20.58 8.96 1.26
C GLY A 236 19.75 8.13 2.25
N LEU A 237 18.43 8.35 2.30
CA LEU A 237 17.53 7.54 3.12
C LEU A 237 17.43 6.10 2.59
N ILE A 238 17.29 5.92 1.29
CA ILE A 238 17.18 4.60 0.67
C ILE A 238 18.50 3.84 0.79
N GLU A 239 19.63 4.46 0.53
CA GLU A 239 20.96 3.84 0.64
C GLU A 239 21.20 3.26 2.04
N LYS A 240 20.84 3.99 3.09
CA LYS A 240 20.96 3.53 4.48
C LYS A 240 20.13 2.27 4.75
N GLN A 241 18.87 2.27 4.35
CA GLN A 241 17.98 1.13 4.54
C GLN A 241 18.38 -0.05 3.65
N TRP A 242 18.74 0.22 2.41
CA TRP A 242 19.15 -0.80 1.44
C TRP A 242 20.42 -1.53 1.86
N ALA A 243 21.39 -0.82 2.43
CA ALA A 243 22.61 -1.43 2.93
C ALA A 243 22.28 -2.55 3.94
N VAL A 244 21.39 -2.28 4.91
CA VAL A 244 20.92 -3.29 5.86
C VAL A 244 20.13 -4.40 5.18
N CYS A 245 19.09 -4.07 4.43
CA CYS A 245 18.22 -5.06 3.78
C CYS A 245 19.00 -6.04 2.90
N LYS A 246 20.01 -5.53 2.17
CA LYS A 246 20.88 -6.33 1.29
C LYS A 246 21.63 -7.41 2.04
N ASP A 247 22.15 -7.13 3.25
CA ASP A 247 22.89 -8.08 4.06
C ASP A 247 22.03 -9.23 4.58
N PHE A 248 20.73 -8.99 4.74
CA PHE A 248 19.74 -10.03 5.05
C PHE A 248 19.09 -10.67 3.81
N GLY A 249 19.50 -10.27 2.61
CA GLY A 249 18.93 -10.77 1.36
C GLY A 249 17.50 -10.32 1.09
N ALA A 250 17.02 -9.30 1.80
CA ALA A 250 15.68 -8.72 1.63
C ALA A 250 15.66 -7.63 0.55
N SER A 251 14.51 -7.40 -0.05
CA SER A 251 14.21 -6.27 -0.93
C SER A 251 13.51 -5.15 -0.15
N ILE A 252 13.47 -3.94 -0.71
CA ILE A 252 12.76 -2.81 -0.10
C ILE A 252 11.36 -2.66 -0.69
N GLY A 253 10.35 -2.51 0.19
CA GLY A 253 9.00 -2.08 -0.15
C GLY A 253 8.85 -0.56 0.04
N PHE A 254 8.41 0.12 -1.00
CA PHE A 254 8.08 1.54 -0.97
C PHE A 254 6.58 1.72 -0.81
N HIS A 255 6.11 1.74 0.45
CA HIS A 255 4.72 2.02 0.76
C HIS A 255 4.40 3.52 0.55
N SER A 256 3.13 3.86 0.32
CA SER A 256 2.74 5.20 -0.12
C SER A 256 3.51 5.67 -1.38
N GLY A 257 3.98 4.72 -2.18
CA GLY A 257 4.84 4.92 -3.36
C GLY A 257 4.13 5.45 -4.60
N SER A 258 2.80 5.59 -4.59
CA SER A 258 2.06 6.14 -5.73
C SER A 258 2.34 7.63 -5.94
N GLY A 259 2.26 8.08 -7.21
CA GLY A 259 2.33 9.51 -7.57
C GLY A 259 3.68 10.18 -7.32
N LYS A 260 4.76 9.42 -7.23
CA LYS A 260 6.11 9.95 -7.17
C LYS A 260 6.56 10.45 -8.56
N SER A 261 7.57 11.32 -8.60
CA SER A 261 8.14 11.78 -9.87
C SER A 261 8.94 10.65 -10.55
N ALA A 262 9.24 10.83 -11.83
CA ALA A 262 10.11 9.92 -12.58
C ALA A 262 11.48 9.78 -11.90
N GLU A 263 12.04 10.91 -11.47
CA GLU A 263 13.33 10.99 -10.81
C GLU A 263 13.31 10.26 -9.45
N ASN A 264 12.22 10.38 -8.68
CA ASN A 264 12.08 9.62 -7.43
C ASN A 264 12.13 8.10 -7.71
N TYR A 265 11.40 7.62 -8.74
CA TYR A 265 11.44 6.20 -9.11
C TYR A 265 12.80 5.76 -9.64
N GLN A 266 13.50 6.62 -10.37
CA GLN A 266 14.88 6.36 -10.80
C GLN A 266 15.80 6.17 -9.60
N VAL A 267 15.74 7.05 -8.61
CA VAL A 267 16.49 6.91 -7.36
C VAL A 267 16.20 5.58 -6.66
N MET A 268 14.91 5.21 -6.54
CA MET A 268 14.51 3.92 -5.94
C MET A 268 15.12 2.73 -6.70
N GLY A 269 15.01 2.72 -8.03
CA GLY A 269 15.50 1.66 -8.87
C GLY A 269 17.02 1.55 -8.89
N GLU A 270 17.73 2.68 -9.03
CA GLU A 270 19.20 2.73 -9.06
C GLU A 270 19.81 2.24 -7.75
N VAL A 271 19.34 2.74 -6.61
CA VAL A 271 19.91 2.36 -5.30
C VAL A 271 19.68 0.89 -5.00
N THR A 272 18.50 0.37 -5.30
CA THR A 272 18.16 -1.02 -4.98
C THR A 272 18.58 -2.02 -6.05
N GLY A 273 19.05 -1.55 -7.20
CA GLY A 273 19.33 -2.40 -8.37
C GLY A 273 18.07 -3.14 -8.86
N GLY A 274 16.91 -2.54 -8.75
CA GLY A 274 15.61 -3.11 -9.11
C GLY A 274 15.07 -4.14 -8.10
N ARG A 275 15.71 -4.36 -6.97
CA ARG A 275 15.23 -5.24 -5.90
C ARG A 275 14.27 -4.48 -4.97
N LEU A 276 13.10 -4.19 -5.49
CA LEU A 276 12.10 -3.35 -4.83
C LEU A 276 10.68 -3.81 -5.14
N GLU A 277 9.74 -3.34 -4.32
CA GLU A 277 8.34 -3.24 -4.67
C GLU A 277 7.84 -1.80 -4.48
N ILE A 278 6.78 -1.44 -5.16
CA ILE A 278 6.12 -0.14 -5.00
C ILE A 278 4.64 -0.38 -4.73
N LYS A 279 4.18 0.02 -3.56
CA LYS A 279 2.78 -0.04 -3.20
C LYS A 279 2.05 1.20 -3.73
N THR A 280 1.08 0.97 -4.60
CA THR A 280 0.40 2.03 -5.36
C THR A 280 -1.06 2.18 -4.98
N SER A 281 -1.37 2.08 -3.69
CA SER A 281 -2.74 2.20 -3.17
C SER A 281 -3.40 3.52 -3.62
N GLY A 282 -4.70 3.46 -3.93
CA GLY A 282 -5.45 4.60 -4.45
C GLY A 282 -5.29 4.85 -5.95
N ARG A 283 -4.29 4.26 -6.59
CA ARG A 283 -4.04 4.51 -8.02
C ARG A 283 -5.13 3.95 -8.92
N TYR A 284 -5.71 2.82 -8.59
CA TYR A 284 -6.77 2.22 -9.41
C TYR A 284 -8.03 3.09 -9.50
N THR A 285 -8.49 3.63 -8.38
CA THR A 285 -9.67 4.52 -8.36
C THR A 285 -9.37 5.84 -9.06
N TYR A 286 -8.16 6.36 -8.89
CA TYR A 286 -7.70 7.55 -9.62
C TYR A 286 -7.71 7.34 -11.15
N GLU A 287 -7.12 6.25 -11.64
CA GLU A 287 -7.08 5.96 -13.09
C GLU A 287 -8.47 5.63 -13.64
N MET A 288 -9.36 5.06 -12.84
CA MET A 288 -10.75 4.89 -13.22
C MET A 288 -11.46 6.25 -13.37
N GLY A 289 -11.26 7.17 -12.43
CA GLY A 289 -11.81 8.52 -12.54
C GLY A 289 -11.31 9.26 -13.78
N ARG A 290 -10.02 9.18 -14.07
CA ARG A 290 -9.44 9.72 -15.33
C ARG A 290 -10.08 9.09 -16.57
N ALA A 291 -10.33 7.79 -16.53
CA ALA A 291 -10.96 7.08 -17.65
C ALA A 291 -12.40 7.55 -17.89
N LEU A 292 -13.17 7.72 -16.81
CA LEU A 292 -14.55 8.23 -16.90
C LEU A 292 -14.57 9.71 -17.32
N PHE A 293 -13.66 10.51 -16.80
CA PHE A 293 -13.50 11.91 -17.19
C PHE A 293 -13.20 12.06 -18.70
N ALA A 294 -12.37 11.17 -19.25
CA ALA A 294 -12.01 11.17 -20.66
C ALA A 294 -13.05 10.48 -21.58
N SER A 295 -13.98 9.71 -21.03
CA SER A 295 -14.99 8.99 -21.80
C SER A 295 -15.99 9.96 -22.44
N LYS A 296 -16.43 9.66 -23.64
CA LYS A 296 -17.52 10.39 -24.31
C LYS A 296 -18.89 9.77 -24.03
N ASN A 297 -18.95 8.63 -23.37
CA ASN A 297 -20.19 7.96 -23.03
C ASN A 297 -20.95 8.75 -21.97
N PRO A 298 -22.25 9.09 -22.19
CA PRO A 298 -23.02 9.92 -21.26
C PRO A 298 -23.18 9.30 -19.87
N ALA A 299 -23.25 7.97 -19.77
CA ALA A 299 -23.38 7.27 -18.49
C ALA A 299 -22.08 7.34 -17.68
N ASP A 300 -20.93 7.18 -18.34
CA ASP A 300 -19.62 7.34 -17.71
C ASP A 300 -19.45 8.78 -17.21
N GLN A 301 -19.83 9.75 -18.02
CA GLN A 301 -19.77 11.17 -17.67
C GLN A 301 -20.72 11.51 -16.51
N ALA A 302 -21.88 10.86 -16.44
CA ALA A 302 -22.80 11.03 -15.30
C ALA A 302 -22.18 10.47 -14.01
N LEU A 303 -21.60 9.26 -14.09
CA LEU A 303 -20.93 8.67 -12.93
C LEU A 303 -19.73 9.51 -12.47
N TRP A 304 -18.94 10.07 -13.41
CA TRP A 304 -17.85 10.98 -13.09
C TRP A 304 -18.33 12.22 -12.34
N ARG A 305 -19.38 12.88 -12.83
CA ARG A 305 -19.94 14.08 -12.18
C ARG A 305 -20.46 13.78 -10.77
N ASP A 306 -21.16 12.67 -10.58
CA ASP A 306 -21.64 12.25 -9.26
C ASP A 306 -20.44 11.98 -8.33
N TRP A 307 -19.40 11.31 -8.83
CA TRP A 307 -18.21 11.00 -8.08
C TRP A 307 -17.44 12.25 -7.66
N TYR A 308 -17.26 13.17 -8.59
CA TYR A 308 -16.60 14.44 -8.30
C TYR A 308 -17.38 15.26 -7.26
N LYS A 309 -18.71 15.39 -7.43
CA LYS A 309 -19.57 16.06 -6.47
C LYS A 309 -19.46 15.47 -5.06
N PHE A 310 -19.43 14.15 -4.94
CA PHE A 310 -19.25 13.47 -3.67
C PHE A 310 -17.94 13.89 -2.98
N THR A 311 -16.84 14.01 -3.72
CA THR A 311 -15.55 14.42 -3.14
C THR A 311 -15.55 15.90 -2.74
N VAL A 312 -16.28 16.76 -3.44
CA VAL A 312 -16.50 18.15 -3.02
C VAL A 312 -17.22 18.19 -1.67
N GLU A 313 -18.27 17.40 -1.48
CA GLU A 313 -18.99 17.33 -0.21
C GLU A 313 -18.06 16.88 0.93
N LEU A 314 -17.26 15.84 0.71
CA LEU A 314 -16.29 15.37 1.72
C LEU A 314 -15.21 16.41 2.02
N ALA A 315 -14.71 17.11 1.00
CA ALA A 315 -13.73 18.17 1.19
C ALA A 315 -14.28 19.31 2.08
N ILE A 316 -15.55 19.66 1.89
CA ILE A 316 -16.21 20.67 2.71
C ILE A 316 -16.44 20.15 4.13
N LEU A 317 -16.98 18.93 4.29
CA LEU A 317 -17.17 18.33 5.61
C LEU A 317 -15.86 18.22 6.39
N GLY A 318 -14.78 17.76 5.74
CA GLY A 318 -13.46 17.68 6.34
C GLY A 318 -12.91 19.05 6.71
N ALA A 319 -13.02 20.07 5.85
CA ALA A 319 -12.51 21.41 6.10
C ALA A 319 -13.13 22.12 7.33
N TYR A 320 -14.26 21.60 7.80
CA TYR A 320 -14.97 22.08 8.99
C TYR A 320 -15.19 20.97 10.04
N SER A 321 -14.41 19.90 9.95
CA SER A 321 -14.44 18.83 10.95
C SER A 321 -14.03 19.33 12.33
N ALA A 322 -14.62 18.72 13.37
CA ALA A 322 -14.20 18.94 14.75
C ALA A 322 -12.83 18.27 15.05
N ASP A 323 -12.43 17.29 14.26
CA ASP A 323 -11.09 16.70 14.31
C ASP A 323 -10.08 17.64 13.65
N ALA A 324 -9.12 18.14 14.44
CA ALA A 324 -8.15 19.13 13.98
C ALA A 324 -7.22 18.58 12.87
N THR A 325 -6.93 17.28 12.86
CA THR A 325 -6.08 16.64 11.86
C THR A 325 -6.82 16.54 10.54
N GLU A 326 -8.04 16.02 10.57
CA GLU A 326 -8.93 15.96 9.40
C GLU A 326 -9.16 17.35 8.80
N GLN A 327 -9.47 18.33 9.65
CA GLN A 327 -9.68 19.71 9.23
C GLN A 327 -8.45 20.29 8.51
N LYS A 328 -7.28 20.14 9.11
CA LYS A 328 -6.03 20.62 8.52
C LYS A 328 -5.76 19.99 7.17
N MET A 329 -5.90 18.67 7.07
CA MET A 329 -5.67 17.94 5.82
C MET A 329 -6.64 18.36 4.71
N ALA A 330 -7.93 18.40 5.00
CA ALA A 330 -8.94 18.81 4.03
C ALA A 330 -8.70 20.23 3.50
N ARG A 331 -8.32 21.17 4.37
CA ARG A 331 -7.97 22.53 3.97
C ARG A 331 -6.75 22.57 3.06
N VAL A 332 -5.72 21.75 3.32
CA VAL A 332 -4.55 21.61 2.44
C VAL A 332 -4.98 21.12 1.05
N PHE A 333 -5.84 20.11 0.97
CA PHE A 333 -6.30 19.56 -0.31
C PHE A 333 -7.12 20.57 -1.14
N VAL A 334 -7.97 21.33 -0.47
CA VAL A 334 -8.74 22.41 -1.11
C VAL A 334 -7.82 23.53 -1.57
N THR A 335 -6.89 23.96 -0.72
CA THR A 335 -5.91 25.01 -1.04
C THR A 335 -5.05 24.63 -2.23
N ASP A 336 -4.57 23.37 -2.30
CA ASP A 336 -3.78 22.87 -3.42
C ASP A 336 -4.57 22.97 -4.75
N ALA A 337 -5.82 22.51 -4.75
CA ALA A 337 -6.66 22.55 -5.95
C ALA A 337 -6.93 23.99 -6.42
N LEU A 338 -7.25 24.90 -5.50
CA LEU A 338 -7.49 26.30 -5.80
C LEU A 338 -6.21 26.99 -6.34
N SER A 339 -5.10 26.78 -5.65
CA SER A 339 -3.80 27.38 -6.02
C SER A 339 -3.34 26.95 -7.40
N LYS A 340 -3.42 25.65 -7.72
CA LYS A 340 -3.08 25.11 -9.05
C LYS A 340 -3.94 25.69 -10.16
N CYS A 341 -5.16 26.14 -9.85
CA CYS A 341 -6.05 26.80 -10.79
C CYS A 341 -5.94 28.34 -10.76
N GLY A 342 -4.95 28.89 -10.06
CA GLY A 342 -4.74 30.35 -9.98
C GLY A 342 -5.85 31.08 -9.21
N ARG A 343 -6.52 30.38 -8.25
CA ARG A 343 -7.62 30.96 -7.44
C ARG A 343 -7.09 31.39 -6.06
N GLY A 344 -7.81 32.36 -5.47
CA GLY A 344 -7.53 32.75 -4.09
C GLY A 344 -7.78 31.60 -3.12
N VAL A 345 -6.96 31.49 -2.08
CA VAL A 345 -6.97 30.37 -1.11
C VAL A 345 -7.57 30.74 0.25
N ASP A 346 -7.86 32.01 0.50
CA ASP A 346 -8.52 32.47 1.73
C ASP A 346 -10.04 32.29 1.64
N VAL A 347 -10.46 31.03 1.71
CA VAL A 347 -11.85 30.62 1.44
C VAL A 347 -12.52 29.93 2.61
N PHE A 348 -11.86 29.84 3.77
CA PHE A 348 -12.34 29.06 4.91
C PHE A 348 -13.10 29.88 5.97
N SER A 349 -13.65 31.03 5.57
CA SER A 349 -14.49 31.83 6.46
C SER A 349 -15.85 31.19 6.79
N SER A 350 -16.40 30.41 5.85
CA SER A 350 -17.60 29.59 6.06
C SER A 350 -17.71 28.44 5.06
N PRO A 351 -18.50 27.37 5.36
CA PRO A 351 -18.74 26.28 4.41
C PRO A 351 -19.29 26.77 3.07
N THR A 352 -20.13 27.80 3.06
CA THR A 352 -20.70 28.38 1.84
C THR A 352 -19.63 29.04 0.96
N VAL A 353 -18.70 29.79 1.56
CA VAL A 353 -17.63 30.44 0.82
C VAL A 353 -16.67 29.39 0.24
N THR A 354 -16.29 28.37 1.03
CA THR A 354 -15.46 27.27 0.56
C THR A 354 -16.15 26.51 -0.59
N ARG A 355 -17.45 26.21 -0.45
CA ARG A 355 -18.22 25.55 -1.50
C ARG A 355 -18.20 26.35 -2.80
N SER A 356 -18.51 27.64 -2.75
CA SER A 356 -18.53 28.51 -3.93
C SER A 356 -17.17 28.56 -4.62
N ALA A 357 -16.09 28.58 -3.82
CA ALA A 357 -14.73 28.58 -4.38
C ALA A 357 -14.43 27.26 -5.09
N ILE A 358 -14.74 26.10 -4.50
CA ILE A 358 -14.50 24.79 -5.13
C ILE A 358 -15.37 24.61 -6.37
N GLU A 359 -16.65 24.98 -6.31
CA GLU A 359 -17.60 24.86 -7.44
C GLU A 359 -17.28 25.83 -8.60
N SER A 360 -16.45 26.83 -8.37
CA SER A 360 -15.92 27.69 -9.45
C SER A 360 -14.81 26.99 -10.29
N LEU A 361 -14.30 25.86 -9.82
CA LEU A 361 -13.31 25.07 -10.55
C LEU A 361 -13.99 24.17 -11.58
N ALA A 362 -13.36 24.02 -12.75
CA ALA A 362 -13.76 22.97 -13.67
C ALA A 362 -13.44 21.59 -13.05
N PRO A 363 -14.40 20.65 -12.98
CA PRO A 363 -14.13 19.34 -12.42
C PRO A 363 -12.93 18.66 -13.06
N SER A 364 -11.97 18.20 -12.24
CA SER A 364 -10.73 17.57 -12.71
C SER A 364 -10.30 16.44 -11.77
N PRO A 365 -9.82 15.31 -12.32
CA PRO A 365 -9.23 14.26 -11.50
C PRO A 365 -7.87 14.67 -10.90
N GLU A 366 -7.31 15.80 -11.30
CA GLU A 366 -6.03 16.32 -10.77
C GLU A 366 -6.21 17.15 -9.50
N HIS A 367 -7.44 17.39 -9.06
CA HIS A 367 -7.68 18.09 -7.80
C HIS A 367 -7.36 17.19 -6.61
N MET A 368 -6.52 17.68 -5.68
CA MET A 368 -6.03 16.89 -4.55
C MET A 368 -7.16 16.32 -3.69
N PHE A 369 -8.22 17.11 -3.41
CA PHE A 369 -9.35 16.62 -2.64
C PHE A 369 -10.11 15.51 -3.38
N TRP A 370 -10.19 15.55 -4.71
CA TRP A 370 -10.77 14.44 -5.47
C TRP A 370 -9.90 13.20 -5.33
N PHE A 371 -8.61 13.35 -5.48
CA PHE A 371 -7.68 12.25 -5.36
C PHE A 371 -7.77 11.55 -3.99
N GLU A 372 -7.79 12.32 -2.92
CA GLU A 372 -7.78 11.78 -1.56
C GLU A 372 -9.11 11.14 -1.13
N TYR A 373 -10.25 11.65 -1.63
CA TYR A 373 -11.57 11.20 -1.19
C TYR A 373 -12.29 10.26 -2.16
N ASN A 374 -11.78 10.07 -3.38
CA ASN A 374 -12.51 9.34 -4.42
C ASN A 374 -12.86 7.90 -4.00
N PHE A 375 -11.97 7.17 -3.36
CA PHE A 375 -12.18 5.77 -3.01
C PHE A 375 -13.37 5.55 -2.07
N LEU A 376 -13.72 6.53 -1.26
CA LEU A 376 -14.84 6.44 -0.33
C LEU A 376 -16.19 6.35 -1.04
N HIS A 377 -16.29 6.87 -2.27
CA HIS A 377 -17.52 6.81 -3.05
C HIS A 377 -17.92 5.40 -3.50
N VAL A 378 -16.95 4.51 -3.63
CA VAL A 378 -17.17 3.16 -4.19
C VAL A 378 -18.16 2.35 -3.36
N LEU A 379 -18.15 2.53 -2.04
CA LEU A 379 -19.07 1.90 -1.10
C LEU A 379 -19.86 2.93 -0.27
N ALA A 380 -20.12 4.11 -0.82
CA ALA A 380 -20.96 5.11 -0.17
C ALA A 380 -22.44 4.82 -0.47
N ALA A 381 -23.19 4.37 0.51
CA ALA A 381 -24.60 4.01 0.32
C ALA A 381 -25.41 5.18 -0.29
N GLY A 382 -26.00 4.94 -1.48
CA GLY A 382 -26.71 5.96 -2.24
C GLY A 382 -25.84 7.11 -2.75
N GLY A 383 -24.51 6.96 -2.78
CA GLY A 383 -23.57 8.02 -3.19
C GLY A 383 -23.47 9.17 -2.19
N ARG A 384 -23.88 8.98 -0.94
CA ARG A 384 -23.89 10.03 0.09
C ARG A 384 -22.53 10.18 0.77
N ALA A 385 -22.13 11.42 1.00
CA ALA A 385 -20.86 11.76 1.65
C ALA A 385 -20.91 11.70 3.19
N GLU A 386 -22.06 11.39 3.78
CA GLU A 386 -22.23 11.30 5.24
C GLU A 386 -21.43 10.12 5.80
N LYS A 387 -20.78 10.33 6.95
CA LYS A 387 -19.93 9.34 7.60
C LYS A 387 -20.62 7.96 7.78
N ALA A 388 -21.92 7.95 8.09
CA ALA A 388 -22.72 6.74 8.24
C ALA A 388 -22.96 5.97 6.92
N ALA A 389 -22.76 6.59 5.78
CA ALA A 389 -22.93 5.97 4.46
C ALA A 389 -21.63 5.41 3.87
N LEU A 390 -20.48 5.77 4.45
CA LEU A 390 -19.16 5.39 3.93
C LEU A 390 -18.78 3.96 4.34
N GLY A 391 -18.14 3.23 3.42
CA GLY A 391 -17.70 1.85 3.68
C GLY A 391 -18.86 0.89 3.96
N ASP A 392 -20.02 1.14 3.38
CA ASP A 392 -21.24 0.37 3.62
C ASP A 392 -21.19 -0.98 2.88
N HIS A 393 -21.03 -2.06 3.63
CA HIS A 393 -21.07 -3.43 3.16
C HIS A 393 -22.48 -4.07 3.17
N THR A 394 -23.52 -3.26 3.25
CA THR A 394 -24.91 -3.69 3.05
C THR A 394 -25.27 -3.71 1.55
N PRO A 395 -26.44 -4.26 1.17
CA PRO A 395 -26.92 -4.17 -0.21
C PRO A 395 -26.94 -2.76 -0.79
N ALA A 396 -27.09 -1.70 0.03
CA ALA A 396 -27.04 -0.32 -0.45
C ALA A 396 -25.66 0.10 -0.93
N GLY A 397 -24.61 -0.22 -0.16
CA GLY A 397 -23.22 0.03 -0.55
C GLY A 397 -22.81 -0.80 -1.78
N TYR A 398 -23.23 -2.07 -1.86
CA TYR A 398 -22.96 -2.90 -3.03
C TYR A 398 -23.70 -2.44 -4.29
N ARG A 399 -24.91 -1.87 -4.19
CA ARG A 399 -25.56 -1.20 -5.33
C ARG A 399 -24.75 0.00 -5.83
N GLN A 400 -24.20 0.79 -4.92
CA GLN A 400 -23.29 1.88 -5.29
C GLN A 400 -22.06 1.36 -6.02
N ARG A 401 -21.41 0.31 -5.50
CA ARG A 401 -20.26 -0.31 -6.12
C ARG A 401 -20.58 -0.87 -7.51
N ALA A 402 -21.76 -1.44 -7.71
CA ALA A 402 -22.18 -2.00 -9.00
C ALA A 402 -22.14 -0.97 -10.13
N ARG A 403 -22.32 0.31 -9.85
CA ARG A 403 -22.23 1.40 -10.84
C ARG A 403 -20.86 1.44 -11.52
N PHE A 404 -19.77 1.16 -10.78
CA PHE A 404 -18.41 1.13 -11.32
C PHE A 404 -18.13 -0.07 -12.21
N TYR A 405 -18.95 -1.11 -12.12
CA TYR A 405 -18.86 -2.28 -12.99
C TYR A 405 -19.74 -2.15 -14.23
N ALA A 406 -20.69 -1.24 -14.21
CA ALA A 406 -21.59 -0.96 -15.32
C ALA A 406 -21.09 0.14 -16.28
N ILE A 407 -19.83 0.56 -16.14
CA ILE A 407 -19.21 1.54 -17.04
C ILE A 407 -19.12 1.00 -18.47
N SER A 408 -19.12 1.90 -19.45
CA SER A 408 -19.09 1.57 -20.87
C SER A 408 -17.81 0.82 -21.29
N ASP A 409 -17.82 0.21 -22.45
CA ASP A 409 -16.62 -0.40 -23.03
C ASP A 409 -15.52 0.65 -23.33
N GLU A 410 -15.92 1.88 -23.67
CA GLU A 410 -14.97 3.00 -23.79
C GLU A 410 -14.32 3.32 -22.45
N GLY A 411 -15.10 3.45 -21.39
CA GLY A 411 -14.57 3.69 -20.04
C GLY A 411 -13.65 2.56 -19.57
N ARG A 412 -14.01 1.30 -19.84
CA ARG A 412 -13.18 0.12 -19.51
C ARG A 412 -11.87 0.10 -20.31
N LEU A 413 -11.92 0.43 -21.61
CA LEU A 413 -10.72 0.53 -22.45
C LEU A 413 -9.78 1.61 -21.95
N ASN A 414 -10.31 2.80 -21.68
CA ASN A 414 -9.55 3.92 -21.15
C ASN A 414 -8.90 3.56 -19.81
N PHE A 415 -9.67 2.93 -18.91
CA PHE A 415 -9.16 2.49 -17.61
C PHE A 415 -8.03 1.46 -17.75
N ALA A 416 -8.20 0.44 -18.58
CA ALA A 416 -7.17 -0.56 -18.83
C ALA A 416 -5.89 0.06 -19.42
N LYS A 417 -6.03 0.99 -20.38
CA LYS A 417 -4.89 1.72 -20.95
C LYS A 417 -4.18 2.58 -19.91
N ASN A 418 -4.93 3.30 -19.07
CA ASN A 418 -4.37 4.14 -18.03
C ASN A 418 -3.53 3.32 -17.04
N ILE A 419 -4.07 2.21 -16.53
CA ILE A 419 -3.37 1.31 -15.61
C ILE A 419 -2.12 0.72 -16.26
N ALA A 420 -2.25 0.18 -17.48
CA ALA A 420 -1.10 -0.39 -18.18
C ALA A 420 -0.01 0.65 -18.47
N THR A 421 -0.40 1.87 -18.86
CA THR A 421 0.55 2.97 -19.07
C THR A 421 1.28 3.35 -17.78
N TYR A 422 0.56 3.38 -16.66
CA TYR A 422 1.18 3.64 -15.36
C TYR A 422 2.16 2.53 -14.94
N LEU A 423 1.81 1.26 -15.16
CA LEU A 423 2.72 0.14 -14.89
C LEU A 423 3.98 0.20 -15.76
N VAL A 424 3.84 0.55 -17.04
CA VAL A 424 4.98 0.74 -17.95
C VAL A 424 5.84 1.92 -17.50
N PHE A 425 5.23 3.01 -17.02
CA PHE A 425 5.94 4.17 -16.47
C PHE A 425 6.77 3.76 -15.22
N LEU A 426 6.17 3.02 -14.30
CA LEU A 426 6.88 2.51 -13.13
C LEU A 426 8.05 1.60 -13.54
N ALA A 427 7.79 0.60 -14.38
CA ALA A 427 8.78 -0.37 -14.79
C ALA A 427 9.99 0.28 -15.50
N GLN A 428 9.74 1.31 -16.30
CA GLN A 428 10.80 2.06 -16.97
C GLN A 428 11.65 2.87 -15.98
N ASN A 429 10.98 3.66 -15.13
CA ASN A 429 11.69 4.59 -14.25
C ASN A 429 12.39 3.89 -13.07
N THR A 430 11.94 2.71 -12.68
CA THR A 430 12.63 1.88 -11.69
C THR A 430 13.68 0.95 -12.29
N GLY A 431 13.83 0.93 -13.63
CA GLY A 431 14.76 0.02 -14.29
C GLY A 431 14.30 -1.45 -14.31
N LEU A 432 13.06 -1.76 -13.91
CA LEU A 432 12.51 -3.12 -13.93
C LEU A 432 12.31 -3.66 -15.36
N ALA A 433 12.15 -2.77 -16.33
CA ALA A 433 12.08 -3.15 -17.73
C ALA A 433 12.94 -2.21 -18.61
N PRO A 434 13.63 -2.75 -19.65
CA PRO A 434 14.37 -1.94 -20.60
C PRO A 434 13.47 -0.94 -21.34
N ALA A 435 14.01 0.23 -21.68
CA ALA A 435 13.26 1.29 -22.38
C ALA A 435 12.59 0.79 -23.66
N ALA A 436 13.29 0.00 -24.48
CA ALA A 436 12.73 -0.55 -25.73
C ALA A 436 11.51 -1.46 -25.49
N VAL A 437 11.49 -2.24 -24.41
CA VAL A 437 10.32 -3.06 -24.00
C VAL A 437 9.16 -2.14 -23.62
N CYS A 438 9.44 -1.07 -22.88
CA CYS A 438 8.44 -0.09 -22.47
C CYS A 438 7.85 0.68 -23.66
N GLU A 439 8.67 1.06 -24.64
CA GLU A 439 8.23 1.70 -25.88
C GLU A 439 7.33 0.76 -26.70
N THR A 440 7.73 -0.48 -26.86
CA THR A 440 6.92 -1.52 -27.53
C THR A 440 5.57 -1.70 -26.85
N ALA A 441 5.55 -1.76 -25.51
CA ALA A 441 4.32 -1.87 -24.75
C ALA A 441 3.40 -0.66 -24.93
N ARG A 442 3.95 0.55 -24.91
CA ARG A 442 3.17 1.79 -25.19
C ARG A 442 2.58 1.80 -26.59
N ALA A 443 3.38 1.48 -27.60
CA ALA A 443 2.92 1.41 -28.99
C ALA A 443 1.77 0.39 -29.13
N LYS A 444 1.90 -0.78 -28.53
CA LYS A 444 0.85 -1.81 -28.52
C LYS A 444 -0.42 -1.32 -27.83
N LEU A 445 -0.30 -0.67 -26.66
CA LEU A 445 -1.45 -0.11 -25.94
C LEU A 445 -2.17 0.98 -26.75
N ALA A 446 -1.42 1.86 -27.39
CA ALA A 446 -1.98 2.89 -28.26
C ALA A 446 -2.78 2.32 -29.44
N GLY A 447 -2.34 1.19 -29.98
CA GLY A 447 -2.98 0.50 -31.12
C GLY A 447 -4.38 -0.05 -30.81
N TYR A 448 -4.73 -0.33 -29.58
CA TYR A 448 -6.06 -0.85 -29.26
C TYR A 448 -7.12 0.27 -29.32
N GLN A 449 -8.07 0.17 -30.23
CA GLN A 449 -9.15 1.14 -30.39
C GLN A 449 -10.47 0.69 -29.75
N THR A 450 -10.61 -0.59 -29.38
CA THR A 450 -11.80 -1.14 -28.74
C THR A 450 -11.40 -2.07 -27.59
N LEU A 451 -12.30 -2.21 -26.62
CA LEU A 451 -12.13 -3.18 -25.52
C LEU A 451 -12.01 -4.61 -26.04
N ALA A 452 -12.83 -4.97 -27.05
CA ALA A 452 -12.78 -6.28 -27.67
C ALA A 452 -11.41 -6.60 -28.27
N ALA A 453 -10.79 -5.64 -28.98
CA ALA A 453 -9.45 -5.80 -29.54
C ALA A 453 -8.38 -5.98 -28.45
N LEU A 454 -8.46 -5.22 -27.34
CA LEU A 454 -7.56 -5.36 -26.20
C LEU A 454 -7.71 -6.75 -25.56
N LEU A 455 -8.95 -7.19 -25.31
CA LEU A 455 -9.21 -8.50 -24.71
C LEU A 455 -8.74 -9.66 -25.63
N ALA A 456 -8.94 -9.54 -26.94
CA ALA A 456 -8.41 -10.51 -27.91
C ALA A 456 -6.87 -10.53 -27.93
N GLY A 457 -6.23 -9.38 -27.74
CA GLY A 457 -4.77 -9.29 -27.62
C GLY A 457 -4.21 -9.91 -26.32
N ILE A 458 -4.99 -9.93 -25.25
CA ILE A 458 -4.66 -10.63 -24.00
C ILE A 458 -4.88 -12.15 -24.17
N ALA A 459 -5.90 -12.55 -24.91
CA ALA A 459 -6.23 -13.95 -25.11
C ALA A 459 -5.24 -14.71 -26.00
N ARG A 460 -4.38 -14.02 -26.72
CA ARG A 460 -3.31 -14.61 -27.55
C ARG A 460 -2.02 -14.72 -26.77
#